data_88371e73e6002bdd84685f8163ad2ab6
#
_entry.id   88371e73e6002bdd84685f8163ad2ab6
#
_cell.length_a   1.000
_cell.length_b   1.000
_cell.length_c   1.000
_cell.angle_alpha   90.00
_cell.angle_beta   90.00
_cell.angle_gamma   90.00
#
_symmetry.space_group_name_H-M   'P 1'
#
loop_
_entity.id
_entity.type
_entity.pdbx_description
1 polymer ?
#
loop_
_entity_poly.entity_id
_entity_poly.type
_entity_poly.pdbx_seq_one_letter_code
_entity_poly.pdbx_strand_id
1 'polypeptide(L)'
;ASEKRYPWTPRPRVVVCVPSGVTSVEKRAVFEATIQAGARQAYLIEEPMAAAIGADLPVEEPTGSMVIDIGGGTTEVAVIAMGGIVVSQSIRIAGDEFDQAILTHVRDAYNLAIGERTAEDIKIKVGSAVPLKDELDVEVNGRDVITGLPKTVRIESEEIRRALNKPL
;
A
#
# COMPACT_ATOMS: atom_id res chain seq x y z
N ALA A 1 7.29 -30.12 2.93
CA ALA A 1 8.74 -30.23 3.13
C ALA A 1 9.06 -29.61 4.48
N SER A 2 9.47 -30.43 5.48
CA SER A 2 9.90 -29.92 6.79
C SER A 2 11.28 -29.29 6.62
N GLU A 3 11.38 -27.98 6.71
CA GLU A 3 12.65 -27.29 6.82
C GLU A 3 13.38 -27.80 8.07
N LYS A 4 14.61 -28.29 7.87
CA LYS A 4 15.49 -28.69 8.98
C LYS A 4 15.81 -27.42 9.80
N ARG A 5 15.13 -27.25 10.94
CA ARG A 5 15.48 -26.22 11.92
C ARG A 5 16.90 -26.51 12.44
N TYR A 6 17.82 -25.61 12.22
CA TYR A 6 19.12 -25.64 12.89
C TYR A 6 18.91 -25.41 14.39
N PRO A 7 19.36 -26.34 15.29
CA PRO A 7 19.08 -26.27 16.72
C PRO A 7 19.70 -25.06 17.44
N TRP A 8 20.51 -24.26 16.75
CA TRP A 8 21.29 -23.15 17.30
C TRP A 8 20.83 -21.75 16.87
N THR A 9 19.75 -21.63 16.09
CA THR A 9 19.24 -20.30 15.75
C THR A 9 18.46 -19.71 16.93
N PRO A 10 18.87 -18.55 17.47
CA PRO A 10 18.12 -17.92 18.54
C PRO A 10 16.72 -17.54 18.03
N ARG A 11 15.70 -17.92 18.79
CA ARG A 11 14.32 -17.55 18.45
C ARG A 11 14.14 -16.03 18.64
N PRO A 12 13.80 -15.26 17.61
CA PRO A 12 13.66 -13.81 17.71
C PRO A 12 12.42 -13.44 18.52
N ARG A 13 12.45 -12.23 19.10
CA ARG A 13 11.25 -11.49 19.43
C ARG A 13 10.80 -10.76 18.17
N VAL A 14 9.52 -10.83 17.85
CA VAL A 14 8.96 -10.30 16.59
C VAL A 14 7.87 -9.30 16.92
N VAL A 15 7.91 -8.13 16.29
CA VAL A 15 6.82 -7.17 16.26
C VAL A 15 6.19 -7.25 14.87
N VAL A 16 4.87 -7.39 14.83
CA VAL A 16 4.10 -7.47 13.58
C VAL A 16 3.10 -6.33 13.55
N CYS A 17 3.12 -5.56 12.48
CA CYS A 17 2.11 -4.54 12.24
C CYS A 17 0.82 -5.20 11.74
N VAL A 18 -0.30 -4.69 12.19
CA VAL A 18 -1.64 -5.09 11.75
C VAL A 18 -2.49 -3.86 11.51
N PRO A 19 -3.38 -3.88 10.51
CA PRO A 19 -4.32 -2.79 10.29
C PRO A 19 -5.19 -2.53 11.54
N SER A 20 -5.56 -1.28 11.78
CA SER A 20 -6.38 -0.91 12.96
C SER A 20 -7.79 -1.53 12.93
N GLY A 21 -8.31 -1.83 11.72
CA GLY A 21 -9.63 -2.43 11.52
C GLY A 21 -9.71 -3.95 11.65
N VAL A 22 -8.61 -4.66 12.00
CA VAL A 22 -8.61 -6.13 12.10
C VAL A 22 -9.36 -6.61 13.34
N THR A 23 -10.08 -7.72 13.17
CA THR A 23 -10.83 -8.38 14.25
C THR A 23 -9.90 -9.05 15.26
N SER A 24 -10.41 -9.35 16.46
CA SER A 24 -9.68 -10.11 17.47
C SER A 24 -9.27 -11.51 16.99
N VAL A 25 -10.06 -12.12 16.10
CA VAL A 25 -9.76 -13.43 15.50
C VAL A 25 -8.56 -13.33 14.55
N GLU A 26 -8.54 -12.30 13.71
CA GLU A 26 -7.41 -12.03 12.80
C GLU A 26 -6.13 -11.68 13.58
N LYS A 27 -6.22 -10.82 14.61
CA LYS A 27 -5.08 -10.53 15.50
C LYS A 27 -4.51 -11.83 16.10
N ARG A 28 -5.38 -12.71 16.58
CA ARG A 28 -4.98 -14.00 17.13
C ARG A 28 -4.34 -14.90 16.09
N ALA A 29 -4.87 -14.98 14.88
CA ALA A 29 -4.32 -15.77 13.79
C ALA A 29 -2.90 -15.31 13.41
N VAL A 30 -2.67 -13.99 13.31
CA VAL A 30 -1.35 -13.42 13.05
C VAL A 30 -0.37 -13.75 14.18
N PHE A 31 -0.80 -13.59 15.43
CA PHE A 31 0.01 -13.96 16.60
C PHE A 31 0.41 -15.44 16.58
N GLU A 32 -0.56 -16.34 16.41
CA GLU A 32 -0.31 -17.79 16.39
C GLU A 32 0.60 -18.19 15.21
N ALA A 33 0.36 -17.64 14.00
CA ALA A 33 1.22 -17.88 12.85
C ALA A 33 2.67 -17.42 13.10
N THR A 34 2.86 -16.28 13.75
CA THR A 34 4.19 -15.74 14.10
C THR A 34 4.91 -16.66 15.09
N ILE A 35 4.22 -17.17 16.12
CA ILE A 35 4.80 -18.12 17.07
C ILE A 35 5.11 -19.46 16.38
N GLN A 36 4.22 -19.98 15.51
CA GLN A 36 4.42 -21.22 14.75
C GLN A 36 5.61 -21.11 13.78
N ALA A 37 5.84 -19.92 13.19
CA ALA A 37 7.00 -19.65 12.35
C ALA A 37 8.33 -19.69 13.13
N GLY A 38 8.28 -19.70 14.48
CA GLY A 38 9.44 -19.92 15.35
C GLY A 38 9.83 -18.71 16.19
N ALA A 39 9.01 -17.69 16.26
CA ALA A 39 9.24 -16.58 17.18
C ALA A 39 9.23 -17.05 18.64
N ARG A 40 10.12 -16.47 19.46
CA ARG A 40 10.11 -16.67 20.92
C ARG A 40 8.95 -15.93 21.58
N GLN A 41 8.70 -14.72 21.08
CA GLN A 41 7.62 -13.84 21.50
C GLN A 41 7.13 -13.06 20.26
N ALA A 42 5.83 -12.82 20.20
CA ALA A 42 5.22 -11.98 19.19
C ALA A 42 4.50 -10.79 19.87
N TYR A 43 4.62 -9.63 19.27
CA TYR A 43 3.92 -8.41 19.70
C TYR A 43 3.18 -7.88 18.46
N LEU A 44 1.94 -7.49 18.64
CA LEU A 44 1.16 -6.83 17.59
C LEU A 44 1.11 -5.33 17.87
N ILE A 45 1.35 -4.55 16.84
CA ILE A 45 1.21 -3.10 16.86
C ILE A 45 0.29 -2.68 15.70
N GLU A 46 -0.55 -1.69 15.90
CA GLU A 46 -1.38 -1.17 14.82
C GLU A 46 -0.54 -0.32 13.86
N GLU A 47 -0.78 -0.47 12.55
CA GLU A 47 0.03 0.17 11.49
C GLU A 47 0.17 1.68 11.67
N PRO A 48 -0.91 2.47 11.96
CA PRO A 48 -0.75 3.90 12.16
C PRO A 48 0.12 4.28 13.36
N MET A 49 0.11 3.46 14.43
CA MET A 49 0.97 3.68 15.58
C MET A 49 2.44 3.42 15.22
N ALA A 50 2.70 2.34 14.47
CA ALA A 50 4.04 2.03 14.01
C ALA A 50 4.58 3.12 13.06
N ALA A 51 3.73 3.62 12.16
CA ALA A 51 4.06 4.72 11.25
C ALA A 51 4.38 6.01 12.02
N ALA A 52 3.57 6.35 13.04
CA ALA A 52 3.80 7.51 13.90
C ALA A 52 5.15 7.44 14.64
N ILE A 53 5.47 6.28 15.19
CA ILE A 53 6.76 6.04 15.87
C ILE A 53 7.91 6.13 14.86
N GLY A 54 7.74 5.54 13.68
CA GLY A 54 8.75 5.58 12.62
C GLY A 54 9.02 6.98 12.06
N ALA A 55 8.00 7.85 12.09
CA ALA A 55 8.09 9.26 11.72
C ALA A 55 8.53 10.18 12.87
N ASP A 56 8.89 9.62 14.01
CA ASP A 56 9.31 10.35 15.23
C ASP A 56 8.25 11.38 15.70
N LEU A 57 6.96 11.04 15.58
CA LEU A 57 5.89 11.88 16.08
C LEU A 57 5.80 11.76 17.61
N PRO A 58 5.40 12.84 18.32
CA PRO A 58 5.31 12.86 19.77
C PRO A 58 4.07 12.10 20.28
N VAL A 59 4.04 10.77 20.09
CA VAL A 59 2.89 9.93 20.37
C VAL A 59 2.50 9.85 21.83
N GLU A 60 3.45 10.07 22.76
CA GLU A 60 3.22 10.05 24.21
C GLU A 60 2.61 11.36 24.73
N GLU A 61 2.68 12.43 23.95
CA GLU A 61 2.19 13.73 24.38
C GLU A 61 0.65 13.81 24.31
N PRO A 62 0.02 14.70 25.10
CA PRO A 62 -1.42 14.95 25.03
C PRO A 62 -1.85 15.67 23.74
N THR A 63 -0.88 16.23 23.02
CA THR A 63 -1.12 16.85 21.70
C THR A 63 -1.44 15.76 20.67
N GLY A 64 -2.60 15.86 20.00
CA GLY A 64 -2.98 14.87 18.98
C GLY A 64 -2.08 14.94 17.74
N SER A 65 -1.49 13.81 17.38
CA SER A 65 -0.79 13.62 16.10
C SER A 65 -1.67 12.85 15.13
N MET A 66 -1.81 13.34 13.90
CA MET A 66 -2.59 12.66 12.86
C MET A 66 -1.67 11.96 11.88
N VAL A 67 -1.97 10.71 11.60
CA VAL A 67 -1.26 9.89 10.60
C VAL A 67 -2.25 9.49 9.52
N ILE A 68 -1.80 9.58 8.28
CA ILE A 68 -2.48 9.02 7.11
C ILE A 68 -1.50 8.03 6.48
N ASP A 69 -1.84 6.76 6.51
CA ASP A 69 -1.05 5.67 5.95
C ASP A 69 -1.78 5.13 4.71
N ILE A 70 -1.12 5.19 3.55
CA ILE A 70 -1.67 4.74 2.27
C ILE A 70 -0.80 3.59 1.78
N GLY A 71 -1.26 2.36 2.03
CA GLY A 71 -0.59 1.15 1.60
C GLY A 71 -0.95 0.70 0.17
N GLY A 72 -0.76 -0.58 -0.11
CA GLY A 72 -1.22 -1.21 -1.35
C GLY A 72 -2.74 -1.44 -1.33
N GLY A 73 -3.24 -2.13 -0.31
CA GLY A 73 -4.64 -2.56 -0.22
C GLY A 73 -5.53 -1.73 0.72
N THR A 74 -4.95 -0.91 1.61
CA THR A 74 -5.69 -0.13 2.60
C THR A 74 -5.14 1.27 2.76
N THR A 75 -6.04 2.20 3.05
CA THR A 75 -5.69 3.54 3.55
C THR A 75 -6.22 3.68 4.96
N GLU A 76 -5.36 4.07 5.89
CA GLU A 76 -5.69 4.25 7.29
C GLU A 76 -5.44 5.69 7.73
N VAL A 77 -6.38 6.23 8.49
CA VAL A 77 -6.25 7.53 9.14
C VAL A 77 -6.41 7.33 10.63
N ALA A 78 -5.47 7.84 11.42
CA ALA A 78 -5.55 7.74 12.87
C ALA A 78 -5.10 9.04 13.56
N VAL A 79 -5.71 9.34 14.68
CA VAL A 79 -5.26 10.37 15.63
C VAL A 79 -4.71 9.66 16.86
N ILE A 80 -3.49 10.01 17.22
CA ILE A 80 -2.72 9.38 18.28
C ILE A 80 -2.39 10.45 19.34
N ALA A 81 -2.63 10.13 20.58
CA ALA A 81 -2.24 10.98 21.74
C ALA A 81 -2.08 10.11 23.00
N MET A 82 -1.22 10.54 23.93
CA MET A 82 -1.02 9.88 25.23
C MET A 82 -0.69 8.38 25.11
N GLY A 83 0.12 8.01 24.12
CA GLY A 83 0.55 6.63 23.86
C GLY A 83 -0.52 5.70 23.26
N GLY A 84 -1.67 6.23 22.83
CA GLY A 84 -2.78 5.44 22.30
C GLY A 84 -3.43 6.02 21.05
N ILE A 85 -4.11 5.17 20.28
CA ILE A 85 -4.95 5.60 19.16
C ILE A 85 -6.28 6.08 19.74
N VAL A 86 -6.58 7.36 19.56
CA VAL A 86 -7.82 8.02 20.03
C VAL A 86 -8.98 7.68 19.09
N VAL A 87 -8.72 7.76 17.79
CA VAL A 87 -9.67 7.42 16.73
C VAL A 87 -8.91 6.94 15.52
N SER A 88 -9.45 5.95 14.82
CA SER A 88 -8.93 5.48 13.55
C SER A 88 -10.05 5.12 12.59
N GLN A 89 -9.75 5.23 11.30
CA GLN A 89 -10.60 4.76 10.23
C GLN A 89 -9.75 4.09 9.17
N SER A 90 -10.21 2.96 8.66
CA SER A 90 -9.57 2.20 7.60
C SER A 90 -10.54 2.00 6.44
N ILE A 91 -10.06 2.19 5.22
CA ILE A 91 -10.79 1.90 3.99
C ILE A 91 -9.94 0.99 3.09
N ARG A 92 -10.61 0.16 2.28
CA ARG A 92 -9.97 -0.76 1.33
C ARG A 92 -9.84 -0.12 -0.06
N ILE A 93 -9.27 1.08 -0.09
CA ILE A 93 -8.92 1.81 -1.31
C ILE A 93 -7.52 2.35 -1.09
N ALA A 94 -6.57 1.94 -1.94
CA ALA A 94 -5.17 2.35 -1.83
C ALA A 94 -4.43 2.12 -3.15
N GLY A 95 -3.11 1.88 -3.10
CA GLY A 95 -2.25 1.78 -4.27
C GLY A 95 -2.70 0.79 -5.33
N ASP A 96 -3.22 -0.37 -4.94
CA ASP A 96 -3.66 -1.42 -5.86
C ASP A 96 -4.88 -0.99 -6.68
N GLU A 97 -5.83 -0.26 -6.07
CA GLU A 97 -6.99 0.31 -6.78
C GLU A 97 -6.57 1.38 -7.78
N PHE A 98 -5.54 2.16 -7.46
CA PHE A 98 -4.96 3.13 -8.39
C PHE A 98 -4.30 2.43 -9.58
N ASP A 99 -3.57 1.35 -9.35
CA ASP A 99 -2.96 0.56 -10.42
C ASP A 99 -4.01 -0.08 -11.31
N GLN A 100 -5.09 -0.60 -10.75
CA GLN A 100 -6.22 -1.15 -11.51
C GLN A 100 -6.94 -0.08 -12.35
N ALA A 101 -7.09 1.13 -11.83
CA ALA A 101 -7.66 2.25 -12.60
C ALA A 101 -6.79 2.61 -13.80
N ILE A 102 -5.47 2.62 -13.63
CA ILE A 102 -4.50 2.87 -14.72
C ILE A 102 -4.52 1.72 -15.74
N LEU A 103 -4.50 0.46 -15.30
CA LEU A 103 -4.61 -0.71 -16.18
C LEU A 103 -5.86 -0.64 -17.06
N THR A 104 -6.99 -0.31 -16.45
CA THR A 104 -8.27 -0.16 -17.13
C THR A 104 -8.22 0.98 -18.15
N HIS A 105 -7.74 2.15 -17.74
CA HIS A 105 -7.62 3.31 -18.61
C HIS A 105 -6.73 3.03 -19.84
N VAL A 106 -5.54 2.48 -19.62
CA VAL A 106 -4.58 2.18 -20.72
C VAL A 106 -5.15 1.15 -21.68
N ARG A 107 -5.85 0.15 -21.16
CA ARG A 107 -6.53 -0.84 -22.00
C ARG A 107 -7.65 -0.22 -22.85
N ASP A 108 -8.48 0.62 -22.24
CA ASP A 108 -9.67 1.18 -22.88
C ASP A 108 -9.32 2.30 -23.87
N ALA A 109 -8.38 3.17 -23.52
CA ALA A 109 -7.99 4.30 -24.35
C ALA A 109 -7.07 3.91 -25.51
N TYR A 110 -6.17 2.94 -25.27
CA TYR A 110 -5.09 2.62 -26.22
C TYR A 110 -5.14 1.20 -26.78
N ASN A 111 -6.09 0.37 -26.34
CA ASN A 111 -6.12 -1.08 -26.62
C ASN A 111 -4.78 -1.73 -26.26
N LEU A 112 -4.14 -1.29 -25.17
CA LEU A 112 -2.82 -1.74 -24.76
C LEU A 112 -2.90 -2.55 -23.46
N ALA A 113 -2.45 -3.80 -23.52
CA ALA A 113 -2.28 -4.64 -22.33
C ALA A 113 -0.90 -4.38 -21.72
N ILE A 114 -0.88 -3.96 -20.46
CA ILE A 114 0.30 -3.79 -19.62
C ILE A 114 0.19 -4.62 -18.35
N GLY A 115 1.30 -4.85 -17.65
CA GLY A 115 1.32 -5.54 -16.36
C GLY A 115 1.15 -4.58 -15.17
N GLU A 116 0.84 -5.14 -14.00
CA GLU A 116 0.66 -4.38 -12.73
C GLU A 116 1.88 -3.51 -12.41
N ARG A 117 3.08 -4.06 -12.53
CA ARG A 117 4.32 -3.30 -12.32
C ARG A 117 4.45 -2.08 -13.24
N THR A 118 4.00 -2.22 -14.50
CA THR A 118 4.02 -1.09 -15.44
C THR A 118 2.99 -0.03 -15.05
N ALA A 119 1.83 -0.44 -14.54
CA ALA A 119 0.81 0.49 -14.04
C ALA A 119 1.33 1.25 -12.80
N GLU A 120 2.00 0.56 -11.87
CA GLU A 120 2.66 1.19 -10.73
C GLU A 120 3.75 2.17 -11.17
N ASP A 121 4.59 1.81 -12.15
CA ASP A 121 5.60 2.71 -12.72
C ASP A 121 4.98 3.97 -13.34
N ILE A 122 3.83 3.85 -14.02
CA ILE A 122 3.07 4.99 -14.56
C ILE A 122 2.55 5.86 -13.41
N LYS A 123 1.93 5.25 -12.40
CA LYS A 123 1.44 5.95 -11.20
C LYS A 123 2.53 6.79 -10.56
N ILE A 124 3.72 6.21 -10.34
CA ILE A 124 4.85 6.89 -9.69
C ILE A 124 5.40 8.02 -10.56
N LYS A 125 5.49 7.82 -11.88
CA LYS A 125 6.14 8.78 -12.78
C LYS A 125 5.25 9.97 -13.15
N VAL A 126 3.98 9.72 -13.42
CA VAL A 126 3.07 10.73 -13.98
C VAL A 126 1.74 10.85 -13.23
N GLY A 127 1.52 10.05 -12.16
CA GLY A 127 0.32 10.16 -11.33
C GLY A 127 0.30 11.45 -10.52
N SER A 128 -0.87 12.08 -10.42
CA SER A 128 -1.08 13.25 -9.57
C SER A 128 -2.55 13.35 -9.17
N ALA A 129 -2.83 13.86 -7.97
CA ALA A 129 -4.19 14.11 -7.50
C ALA A 129 -4.70 15.52 -7.92
N VAL A 130 -3.78 16.42 -8.23
CA VAL A 130 -4.08 17.81 -8.61
C VAL A 130 -3.39 18.19 -9.92
N PRO A 131 -3.88 19.20 -10.65
CA PRO A 131 -3.21 19.68 -11.85
C PRO A 131 -1.77 20.10 -11.57
N LEU A 132 -0.85 19.65 -12.42
CA LEU A 132 0.56 20.00 -12.33
C LEU A 132 0.79 21.33 -13.08
N LYS A 133 1.79 22.09 -12.65
CA LYS A 133 2.20 23.33 -13.36
C LYS A 133 2.75 22.99 -14.74
N ASP A 134 3.57 21.94 -14.81
CA ASP A 134 4.12 21.40 -16.03
C ASP A 134 3.67 19.93 -16.07
N GLU A 135 2.79 19.58 -17.00
CA GLU A 135 2.29 18.23 -17.16
C GLU A 135 3.42 17.31 -17.63
N LEU A 136 3.43 16.10 -17.10
CA LEU A 136 4.44 15.09 -17.36
C LEU A 136 3.91 14.07 -18.38
N ASP A 137 4.82 13.35 -19.01
CA ASP A 137 4.49 12.23 -19.88
C ASP A 137 5.47 11.06 -19.72
N VAL A 138 5.02 9.90 -20.14
CA VAL A 138 5.83 8.67 -20.11
C VAL A 138 5.54 7.81 -21.33
N GLU A 139 6.58 7.22 -21.92
CA GLU A 139 6.42 6.19 -22.95
C GLU A 139 6.22 4.83 -22.28
N VAL A 140 5.18 4.12 -22.73
CA VAL A 140 4.76 2.84 -22.19
C VAL A 140 4.73 1.80 -23.29
N ASN A 141 5.40 0.68 -23.05
CA ASN A 141 5.43 -0.46 -23.92
C ASN A 141 4.47 -1.54 -23.42
N GLY A 142 3.70 -2.12 -24.32
CA GLY A 142 2.78 -3.20 -24.01
C GLY A 142 2.45 -4.02 -25.25
N ARG A 143 1.41 -4.86 -25.11
CA ARG A 143 0.88 -5.66 -26.19
C ARG A 143 -0.46 -5.09 -26.64
N ASP A 144 -0.58 -4.76 -27.91
CA ASP A 144 -1.86 -4.38 -28.51
C ASP A 144 -2.84 -5.56 -28.41
N VAL A 145 -4.00 -5.32 -27.79
CA VAL A 145 -4.99 -6.40 -27.52
C VAL A 145 -5.73 -6.87 -28.79
N ILE A 146 -5.72 -6.07 -29.87
CA ILE A 146 -6.38 -6.39 -31.14
C ILE A 146 -5.45 -7.20 -32.02
N THR A 147 -4.23 -6.72 -32.21
CA THR A 147 -3.26 -7.33 -33.16
C THR A 147 -2.33 -8.35 -32.48
N GLY A 148 -2.20 -8.30 -31.16
CA GLY A 148 -1.27 -9.11 -30.38
C GLY A 148 0.20 -8.68 -30.48
N LEU A 149 0.50 -7.63 -31.25
CA LEU A 149 1.86 -7.15 -31.50
C LEU A 149 2.34 -6.18 -30.42
N PRO A 150 3.66 -6.02 -30.23
CA PRO A 150 4.22 -4.97 -29.41
C PRO A 150 3.77 -3.58 -29.88
N LYS A 151 3.43 -2.71 -28.92
CA LYS A 151 2.99 -1.33 -29.18
C LYS A 151 3.53 -0.41 -28.09
N THR A 152 3.97 0.77 -28.50
CA THR A 152 4.39 1.85 -27.63
C THR A 152 3.38 2.98 -27.71
N VAL A 153 3.01 3.53 -26.57
CA VAL A 153 2.13 4.72 -26.46
C VAL A 153 2.75 5.73 -25.52
N ARG A 154 2.44 7.01 -25.75
CA ARG A 154 2.78 8.10 -24.84
C ARG A 154 1.55 8.44 -24.00
N ILE A 155 1.74 8.48 -22.70
CA ILE A 155 0.69 8.69 -21.70
C ILE A 155 1.01 9.97 -20.93
N GLU A 156 0.02 10.86 -20.79
CA GLU A 156 0.16 12.14 -20.12
C GLU A 156 -0.40 12.12 -18.69
N SER A 157 0.17 12.93 -17.81
CA SER A 157 -0.25 13.04 -16.41
C SER A 157 -1.70 13.49 -16.25
N GLU A 158 -2.21 14.33 -17.16
CA GLU A 158 -3.60 14.77 -17.13
C GLU A 158 -4.59 13.61 -17.29
N GLU A 159 -4.34 12.69 -18.22
CA GLU A 159 -5.24 11.55 -18.44
C GLU A 159 -5.15 10.53 -17.30
N ILE A 160 -3.96 10.31 -16.72
CA ILE A 160 -3.79 9.46 -15.54
C ILE A 160 -4.50 10.07 -14.33
N ARG A 161 -4.40 11.36 -14.10
CA ARG A 161 -5.16 12.07 -13.06
C ARG A 161 -6.67 11.87 -13.20
N ARG A 162 -7.19 11.94 -14.45
CA ARG A 162 -8.61 11.66 -14.72
C ARG A 162 -8.98 10.20 -14.41
N ALA A 163 -8.11 9.25 -14.74
CA ALA A 163 -8.31 7.83 -14.42
C ALA A 163 -8.32 7.58 -12.92
N LEU A 164 -7.45 8.26 -12.16
CA LEU A 164 -7.34 8.16 -10.71
C LEU A 164 -8.44 8.89 -9.94
N ASN A 165 -9.20 9.78 -10.58
CA ASN A 165 -10.24 10.58 -9.90
C ASN A 165 -11.39 9.75 -9.31
N LYS A 166 -11.58 8.50 -9.80
CA LYS A 166 -12.63 7.63 -9.28
C LYS A 166 -12.24 6.91 -7.97
N PRO A 167 -11.02 6.36 -7.84
CA PRO A 167 -10.57 5.75 -6.59
C PRO A 167 -10.07 6.78 -5.55
N LEU A 168 -9.70 8.01 -5.95
CA LEU A 168 -9.36 9.12 -5.03
C LEU A 168 -10.62 9.74 -4.41
#